data_4dea7c7db9c0bc81a848d01f9170ae20
#
_entry.id   4dea7c7db9c0bc81a848d01f9170ae20
#
_cell.length_a   1.000
_cell.length_b   1.000
_cell.length_c   1.000
_cell.angle_alpha   90.00
_cell.angle_beta   90.00
_cell.angle_gamma   90.00
#
_symmetry.space_group_name_H-M   'P 1'
#
loop_
_entity.id
_entity.type
_entity.pdbx_description
1 polymer ?
#
loop_
_entity_poly.entity_id
_entity_poly.type
_entity_poly.pdbx_seq_one_letter_code
_entity_poly.pdbx_strand_id
1 'polypeptide(L)'
;MSITYPGTVYLIGAGPGNPNLLTKKAERLIRSADVILFDRLVNPFILQYASSQTKVINVGKKPYCKHIQQEEINQKIVEAANQYQCVVRLKGGDPAIFGRITEEVQTLENHHIHYEIVPGVTSASAAVATMNMGLTMRSIAPSVTFSTGHFKDSVNHDTDIRNLINGGTLATVSYTHLRAHETSLH
;
A
#
# COMPACT_ATOMS: atom_id res chain seq x y z
N MET A 1 -23.30 -15.83 27.56
CA MET A 1 -22.44 -15.70 26.38
C MET A 1 -22.18 -14.22 26.19
N SER A 2 -20.96 -13.75 26.45
CA SER A 2 -20.58 -12.36 26.15
C SER A 2 -20.52 -12.21 24.64
N ILE A 3 -21.31 -11.32 24.07
CA ILE A 3 -21.21 -10.93 22.67
C ILE A 3 -19.90 -10.12 22.56
N THR A 4 -18.85 -10.76 22.10
CA THR A 4 -17.60 -10.08 21.73
C THR A 4 -17.80 -9.48 20.35
N TYR A 5 -17.85 -8.15 20.26
CA TYR A 5 -17.84 -7.45 18.97
C TYR A 5 -16.46 -7.59 18.32
N PRO A 6 -16.37 -7.72 16.99
CA PRO A 6 -15.10 -7.69 16.28
C PRO A 6 -14.32 -6.41 16.61
N GLY A 7 -13.00 -6.52 16.62
CA GLY A 7 -12.13 -5.35 16.77
C GLY A 7 -12.17 -4.43 15.55
N THR A 8 -11.51 -3.28 15.67
CA THR A 8 -11.38 -2.33 14.57
C THR A 8 -10.14 -2.65 13.73
N VAL A 9 -10.31 -2.64 12.41
CA VAL A 9 -9.21 -2.82 11.44
C VAL A 9 -8.76 -1.47 10.90
N TYR A 10 -7.48 -1.17 11.06
CA TYR A 10 -6.85 0.03 10.53
C TYR A 10 -6.01 -0.34 9.29
N LEU A 11 -6.45 0.13 8.12
CA LEU A 11 -5.75 -0.06 6.85
C LEU A 11 -4.76 1.10 6.66
N ILE A 12 -3.50 0.88 6.99
CA ILE A 12 -2.51 1.95 7.20
C ILE A 12 -1.45 1.96 6.10
N GLY A 13 -1.20 3.15 5.55
CA GLY A 13 -0.04 3.40 4.68
C GLY A 13 1.25 3.52 5.48
N ALA A 14 2.20 2.65 5.17
CA ALA A 14 3.53 2.64 5.76
C ALA A 14 4.50 3.65 5.12
N GLY A 15 4.04 4.38 4.10
CA GLY A 15 4.90 5.26 3.33
C GLY A 15 5.89 4.50 2.43
N PRO A 16 6.86 5.20 1.84
CA PRO A 16 7.77 4.67 0.82
C PRO A 16 8.96 3.90 1.38
N GLY A 17 8.99 3.65 2.68
CA GLY A 17 10.04 2.87 3.34
C GLY A 17 10.86 3.63 4.37
N ASN A 18 10.94 4.96 4.31
CA ASN A 18 11.58 5.76 5.36
C ASN A 18 10.62 5.91 6.56
N PRO A 19 10.99 5.43 7.77
CA PRO A 19 10.15 5.54 8.95
C PRO A 19 9.76 6.98 9.32
N ASN A 20 10.59 7.96 9.00
CA ASN A 20 10.31 9.38 9.23
C ASN A 20 9.16 9.92 8.37
N LEU A 21 8.72 9.16 7.36
CA LEU A 21 7.59 9.50 6.50
C LEU A 21 6.30 8.82 6.92
N LEU A 22 6.26 8.19 8.09
CA LEU A 22 5.01 7.76 8.70
C LEU A 22 4.17 8.96 9.10
N THR A 23 2.85 8.87 8.91
CA THR A 23 1.96 9.83 9.53
C THR A 23 1.94 9.60 11.05
N LYS A 24 1.75 10.67 11.84
CA LYS A 24 1.62 10.56 13.30
C LYS A 24 0.50 9.60 13.72
N LYS A 25 -0.57 9.53 12.93
CA LYS A 25 -1.68 8.61 13.18
C LYS A 25 -1.26 7.16 12.96
N ALA A 26 -0.54 6.90 11.86
CA ALA A 26 0.00 5.58 11.56
C ALA A 26 0.94 5.09 12.68
N GLU A 27 1.91 5.91 13.08
CA GLU A 27 2.82 5.58 14.17
C GLU A 27 2.10 5.24 15.48
N ARG A 28 1.13 6.09 15.87
CA ARG A 28 0.34 5.88 17.09
C ARG A 28 -0.41 4.55 17.05
N LEU A 29 -1.05 4.22 15.93
CA LEU A 29 -1.81 2.98 15.76
C LEU A 29 -0.90 1.75 15.75
N ILE A 30 0.27 1.83 15.11
CA ILE A 30 1.28 0.76 15.13
C ILE A 30 1.72 0.47 16.58
N ARG A 31 1.96 1.51 17.38
CA ARG A 31 2.36 1.37 18.79
C ARG A 31 1.30 0.73 19.68
N SER A 32 0.02 0.95 19.36
CA SER A 32 -1.13 0.45 20.14
C SER A 32 -1.76 -0.82 19.56
N ALA A 33 -1.21 -1.37 18.48
CA ALA A 33 -1.77 -2.54 17.82
C ALA A 33 -1.63 -3.81 18.66
N ASP A 34 -2.69 -4.63 18.73
CA ASP A 34 -2.62 -5.99 19.27
C ASP A 34 -2.00 -6.94 18.24
N VAL A 35 -2.33 -6.71 16.96
CA VAL A 35 -1.80 -7.48 15.84
C VAL A 35 -1.53 -6.60 14.63
N ILE A 36 -0.42 -6.86 13.94
CA ILE A 36 -0.04 -6.19 12.70
C ILE A 36 0.07 -7.24 11.59
N LEU A 37 -0.72 -7.08 10.53
CA LEU A 37 -0.58 -7.83 9.29
C LEU A 37 0.13 -6.94 8.26
N PHE A 38 1.26 -7.37 7.73
CA PHE A 38 2.05 -6.55 6.81
C PHE A 38 2.48 -7.32 5.56
N ASP A 39 2.68 -6.62 4.46
CA ASP A 39 3.19 -7.18 3.21
C ASP A 39 4.71 -6.93 3.04
N ARG A 40 5.27 -7.51 1.97
CA ARG A 40 6.70 -7.45 1.67
C ARG A 40 7.23 -6.04 1.37
N LEU A 41 6.36 -5.10 0.97
CA LEU A 41 6.75 -3.74 0.60
C LEU A 41 6.97 -2.85 1.82
N VAL A 42 6.53 -3.29 2.99
CA VAL A 42 6.73 -2.57 4.25
C VAL A 42 8.17 -2.72 4.71
N ASN A 43 8.84 -1.61 4.97
CA ASN A 43 10.19 -1.64 5.55
C ASN A 43 10.13 -2.23 6.97
N PRO A 44 10.92 -3.30 7.26
CA PRO A 44 10.95 -3.92 8.58
C PRO A 44 11.26 -2.96 9.74
N PHE A 45 12.01 -1.88 9.50
CA PHE A 45 12.28 -0.86 10.54
C PHE A 45 11.01 -0.19 11.06
N ILE A 46 9.92 -0.18 10.29
CA ILE A 46 8.63 0.37 10.74
C ILE A 46 8.01 -0.52 11.82
N LEU A 47 8.26 -1.83 11.76
CA LEU A 47 7.74 -2.78 12.75
C LEU A 47 8.38 -2.59 14.14
N GLN A 48 9.51 -1.88 14.24
CA GLN A 48 10.15 -1.56 15.52
C GLN A 48 9.32 -0.58 16.38
N TYR A 49 8.36 0.13 15.79
CA TYR A 49 7.41 0.96 16.54
C TYR A 49 6.34 0.13 17.27
N ALA A 50 6.15 -1.12 16.90
CA ALA A 50 5.18 -2.00 17.57
C ALA A 50 5.64 -2.33 19.00
N SER A 51 4.67 -2.53 19.88
CA SER A 51 4.94 -3.05 21.24
C SER A 51 5.54 -4.46 21.16
N SER A 52 6.33 -4.84 22.16
CA SER A 52 6.84 -6.20 22.31
C SER A 52 5.73 -7.25 22.48
N GLN A 53 4.52 -6.83 22.85
CA GLN A 53 3.34 -7.68 22.98
C GLN A 53 2.56 -7.81 21.67
N THR A 54 2.83 -6.97 20.67
CA THR A 54 2.13 -6.98 19.40
C THR A 54 2.47 -8.23 18.59
N LYS A 55 1.46 -8.96 18.16
CA LYS A 55 1.64 -10.08 17.23
C LYS A 55 1.89 -9.54 15.81
N VAL A 56 2.97 -9.97 15.18
CA VAL A 56 3.36 -9.51 13.84
C VAL A 56 3.24 -10.66 12.84
N ILE A 57 2.42 -10.48 11.81
CA ILE A 57 2.09 -11.51 10.81
C ILE A 57 2.45 -11.00 9.41
N ASN A 58 3.37 -11.68 8.76
CA ASN A 58 3.68 -11.42 7.35
C ASN A 58 2.62 -12.10 6.47
N VAL A 59 1.86 -11.30 5.73
CA VAL A 59 0.88 -11.75 4.73
C VAL A 59 1.36 -11.54 3.30
N GLY A 60 2.60 -11.10 3.11
CA GLY A 60 3.24 -10.95 1.81
C GLY A 60 3.63 -12.31 1.19
N LYS A 61 3.89 -12.30 -0.11
CA LYS A 61 4.29 -13.49 -0.88
C LYS A 61 5.60 -14.06 -0.35
N LYS A 62 5.64 -15.36 -0.04
CA LYS A 62 6.90 -16.07 0.20
C LYS A 62 7.63 -16.29 -1.14
N PRO A 63 8.97 -16.10 -1.21
CA PRO A 63 9.75 -16.53 -2.36
C PRO A 63 9.48 -18.01 -2.64
N TYR A 64 9.30 -18.37 -3.89
CA TYR A 64 9.08 -19.75 -4.35
C TYR A 64 7.76 -20.45 -3.96
N CYS A 65 6.82 -19.77 -3.29
CA CYS A 65 5.49 -20.32 -3.03
C CYS A 65 4.45 -19.76 -3.99
N LYS A 66 3.40 -20.58 -4.28
CA LYS A 66 2.19 -20.12 -5.01
C LYS A 66 1.72 -18.79 -4.41
N HIS A 67 1.27 -17.89 -5.28
CA HIS A 67 0.72 -16.60 -4.87
C HIS A 67 -0.28 -16.78 -3.73
N ILE A 68 -0.05 -16.13 -2.58
CA ILE A 68 -1.12 -15.89 -1.62
C ILE A 68 -2.17 -15.09 -2.37
N GLN A 69 -3.36 -15.65 -2.52
CA GLN A 69 -4.46 -14.96 -3.19
C GLN A 69 -4.98 -13.85 -2.27
N GLN A 70 -5.57 -12.81 -2.85
CA GLN A 70 -6.09 -11.70 -2.04
C GLN A 70 -7.15 -12.18 -1.06
N GLU A 71 -7.92 -13.18 -1.44
CA GLU A 71 -8.93 -13.83 -0.61
C GLU A 71 -8.33 -14.41 0.68
N GLU A 72 -7.14 -15.02 0.61
CA GLU A 72 -6.45 -15.55 1.80
C GLU A 72 -5.98 -14.42 2.73
N ILE A 73 -5.53 -13.29 2.17
CA ILE A 73 -5.18 -12.11 2.96
C ILE A 73 -6.42 -11.54 3.64
N ASN A 74 -7.51 -11.40 2.89
CA ASN A 74 -8.78 -10.89 3.40
C ASN A 74 -9.30 -11.77 4.55
N GLN A 75 -9.24 -13.09 4.39
CA GLN A 75 -9.62 -14.02 5.43
C GLN A 75 -8.79 -13.86 6.72
N LYS A 76 -7.48 -13.69 6.59
CA LYS A 76 -6.59 -13.44 7.75
C LYS A 76 -6.92 -12.12 8.46
N ILE A 77 -7.33 -11.09 7.73
CA ILE A 77 -7.77 -9.82 8.33
C ILE A 77 -9.04 -10.03 9.15
N VAL A 78 -10.02 -10.76 8.61
CA VAL A 78 -11.28 -11.10 9.30
C VAL A 78 -11.00 -11.94 10.56
N GLU A 79 -10.16 -12.96 10.46
CA GLU A 79 -9.75 -13.80 11.60
C GLU A 79 -9.07 -12.96 12.70
N ALA A 80 -8.20 -12.04 12.31
CA ALA A 80 -7.55 -11.13 13.25
C ALA A 80 -8.56 -10.22 13.94
N ALA A 81 -9.52 -9.64 13.21
CA ALA A 81 -10.54 -8.78 13.78
C ALA A 81 -11.46 -9.52 14.79
N ASN A 82 -11.68 -10.81 14.59
CA ASN A 82 -12.46 -11.63 15.53
C ASN A 82 -11.69 -12.02 16.81
N GLN A 83 -10.34 -11.86 16.80
CA GLN A 83 -9.48 -12.25 17.93
C GLN A 83 -8.89 -11.08 18.69
N TYR A 84 -8.74 -9.92 18.05
CA TYR A 84 -8.01 -8.75 18.56
C TYR A 84 -8.86 -7.49 18.44
N GLN A 85 -8.67 -6.53 19.34
CA GLN A 85 -9.43 -5.27 19.36
C GLN A 85 -8.83 -4.20 18.44
N CYS A 86 -7.51 -4.13 18.35
CA CYS A 86 -6.79 -3.19 17.49
C CYS A 86 -5.97 -3.96 16.46
N VAL A 87 -6.51 -4.07 15.25
CA VAL A 87 -5.89 -4.78 14.13
C VAL A 87 -5.30 -3.78 13.15
N VAL A 88 -4.01 -3.84 12.88
CA VAL A 88 -3.33 -3.00 11.89
C VAL A 88 -3.01 -3.83 10.65
N ARG A 89 -3.55 -3.43 9.50
CA ARG A 89 -3.15 -3.88 8.18
C ARG A 89 -2.19 -2.85 7.58
N LEU A 90 -0.90 -3.15 7.60
CA LEU A 90 0.15 -2.23 7.17
C LEU A 90 0.52 -2.49 5.70
N LYS A 91 0.44 -1.47 4.86
CA LYS A 91 0.61 -1.52 3.40
C LYS A 91 1.71 -0.55 2.96
N GLY A 92 2.57 -0.92 2.03
CA GLY A 92 3.59 -0.02 1.49
C GLY A 92 2.97 1.19 0.79
N GLY A 93 3.59 2.37 0.89
CA GLY A 93 3.11 3.60 0.29
C GLY A 93 1.81 4.12 0.89
N ASP A 94 0.85 4.43 0.03
CA ASP A 94 -0.53 4.82 0.38
C ASP A 94 -1.50 3.68 0.04
N PRO A 95 -2.41 3.28 0.94
CA PRO A 95 -3.34 2.18 0.70
C PRO A 95 -4.28 2.40 -0.49
N ALA A 96 -4.61 3.66 -0.79
CA ALA A 96 -5.53 4.02 -1.87
C ALA A 96 -4.88 4.01 -3.25
N ILE A 97 -3.54 3.93 -3.32
CA ILE A 97 -2.80 3.96 -4.60
C ILE A 97 -2.26 2.55 -4.91
N PHE A 98 -2.94 1.82 -5.79
CA PHE A 98 -2.63 0.44 -6.21
C PHE A 98 -2.47 -0.55 -5.05
N GLY A 99 -3.09 -0.25 -3.90
CA GLY A 99 -3.03 -1.06 -2.69
C GLY A 99 -4.12 -2.13 -2.58
N ARG A 100 -4.96 -2.33 -3.59
CA ARG A 100 -6.12 -3.26 -3.56
C ARG A 100 -7.04 -3.02 -2.35
N ILE A 101 -7.12 -1.76 -1.91
CA ILE A 101 -7.87 -1.37 -0.71
C ILE A 101 -9.36 -1.70 -0.81
N THR A 102 -9.93 -1.57 -2.00
CA THR A 102 -11.36 -1.82 -2.25
C THR A 102 -11.76 -3.26 -1.93
N GLU A 103 -10.90 -4.23 -2.24
CA GLU A 103 -11.14 -5.65 -1.98
C GLU A 103 -11.09 -5.97 -0.48
N GLU A 104 -10.14 -5.36 0.25
CA GLU A 104 -10.05 -5.50 1.70
C GLU A 104 -11.25 -4.83 2.40
N VAL A 105 -11.63 -3.61 1.98
CA VAL A 105 -12.79 -2.88 2.50
C VAL A 105 -14.10 -3.65 2.26
N GLN A 106 -14.34 -4.13 1.04
CA GLN A 106 -15.54 -4.90 0.72
C GLN A 106 -15.67 -6.15 1.61
N THR A 107 -14.54 -6.81 1.89
CA THR A 107 -14.54 -7.97 2.79
C THR A 107 -14.91 -7.59 4.22
N LEU A 108 -14.37 -6.48 4.74
CA LEU A 108 -14.69 -6.00 6.08
C LEU A 108 -16.16 -5.58 6.21
N GLU A 109 -16.71 -4.91 5.21
CA GLU A 109 -18.13 -4.53 5.15
C GLU A 109 -19.04 -5.77 5.14
N ASN A 110 -18.72 -6.77 4.33
CA ASN A 110 -19.49 -8.03 4.26
C ASN A 110 -19.51 -8.79 5.59
N HIS A 111 -18.48 -8.61 6.44
CA HIS A 111 -18.39 -9.21 7.77
C HIS A 111 -18.81 -8.27 8.90
N HIS A 112 -19.34 -7.07 8.58
CA HIS A 112 -19.74 -6.06 9.56
C HIS A 112 -18.63 -5.67 10.54
N ILE A 113 -17.37 -5.65 10.05
CA ILE A 113 -16.19 -5.26 10.82
C ILE A 113 -15.93 -3.77 10.64
N HIS A 114 -15.79 -3.05 11.75
CA HIS A 114 -15.44 -1.64 11.71
C HIS A 114 -14.00 -1.44 11.20
N TYR A 115 -13.81 -0.47 10.32
CA TYR A 115 -12.48 -0.19 9.75
C TYR A 115 -12.25 1.32 9.58
N GLU A 116 -10.97 1.67 9.47
CA GLU A 116 -10.53 3.02 9.10
C GLU A 116 -9.33 2.95 8.15
N ILE A 117 -9.35 3.78 7.10
CA ILE A 117 -8.23 3.94 6.18
C ILE A 117 -7.37 5.11 6.67
N VAL A 118 -6.08 4.84 6.90
CA VAL A 118 -5.09 5.84 7.30
C VAL A 118 -4.12 6.05 6.13
N PRO A 119 -4.11 7.23 5.51
CA PRO A 119 -3.26 7.50 4.35
C PRO A 119 -1.77 7.42 4.70
N GLY A 120 -0.95 7.21 3.68
CA GLY A 120 0.50 7.24 3.76
C GLY A 120 1.11 8.11 2.66
N VAL A 121 2.41 8.35 2.74
CA VAL A 121 3.16 9.03 1.67
C VAL A 121 3.38 8.06 0.52
N THR A 122 2.84 8.38 -0.66
CA THR A 122 3.07 7.56 -1.86
C THR A 122 4.53 7.64 -2.32
N SER A 123 5.05 6.55 -2.88
CA SER A 123 6.41 6.49 -3.44
C SER A 123 6.68 7.56 -4.49
N ALA A 124 5.68 7.95 -5.27
CA ALA A 124 5.82 9.01 -6.26
C ALA A 124 6.15 10.37 -5.64
N SER A 125 5.43 10.78 -4.58
CA SER A 125 5.72 12.03 -3.86
C SER A 125 7.10 11.99 -3.20
N ALA A 126 7.46 10.85 -2.61
CA ALA A 126 8.77 10.69 -1.97
C ALA A 126 9.93 10.74 -3.00
N ALA A 127 9.76 10.10 -4.16
CA ALA A 127 10.77 10.07 -5.20
C ALA A 127 11.10 11.49 -5.70
N VAL A 128 10.10 12.27 -6.07
CA VAL A 128 10.34 13.65 -6.55
C VAL A 128 10.88 14.57 -5.46
N ALA A 129 10.51 14.36 -4.20
CA ALA A 129 11.05 15.09 -3.07
C ALA A 129 12.57 14.85 -2.91
N THR A 130 13.05 13.62 -3.11
CA THR A 130 14.50 13.34 -3.09
C THR A 130 15.26 13.98 -4.26
N MET A 131 14.55 14.29 -5.35
CA MET A 131 15.09 15.00 -6.52
C MET A 131 14.94 16.52 -6.42
N ASN A 132 14.40 17.06 -5.32
CA ASN A 132 14.04 18.46 -5.14
C ASN A 132 13.10 18.99 -6.25
N MET A 133 12.15 18.17 -6.68
CA MET A 133 11.19 18.44 -7.74
C MET A 133 9.75 18.33 -7.25
N GLY A 134 8.80 18.87 -8.03
CA GLY A 134 7.37 18.64 -7.85
C GLY A 134 6.81 17.65 -8.86
N LEU A 135 5.75 16.93 -8.50
CA LEU A 135 4.95 16.12 -9.43
C LEU A 135 4.17 17.01 -10.43
N THR A 136 3.89 18.25 -10.06
CA THR A 136 3.19 19.22 -10.91
C THR A 136 4.00 20.49 -11.05
N MET A 137 3.91 21.14 -12.22
CA MET A 137 4.55 22.42 -12.49
C MET A 137 3.56 23.32 -13.24
N ARG A 138 3.29 24.50 -12.67
CA ARG A 138 2.37 25.47 -13.27
C ARG A 138 2.80 25.78 -14.71
N SER A 139 1.84 25.77 -15.64
CA SER A 139 2.03 26.06 -17.07
C SER A 139 2.85 25.03 -17.87
N ILE A 140 3.46 24.02 -17.24
CA ILE A 140 4.23 22.96 -17.91
C ILE A 140 3.58 21.59 -17.71
N ALA A 141 3.35 21.21 -16.47
CA ALA A 141 2.73 19.94 -16.10
C ALA A 141 1.64 20.16 -15.04
N PRO A 142 0.45 20.64 -15.43
CA PRO A 142 -0.60 21.01 -14.49
C PRO A 142 -1.32 19.82 -13.87
N SER A 143 -1.08 18.61 -14.38
CA SER A 143 -1.71 17.37 -13.91
C SER A 143 -0.70 16.28 -13.60
N VAL A 144 -1.11 15.30 -12.80
CA VAL A 144 -0.36 14.06 -12.57
C VAL A 144 -1.28 12.87 -12.76
N THR A 145 -0.83 11.90 -13.53
CA THR A 145 -1.50 10.63 -13.73
C THR A 145 -0.71 9.54 -13.05
N PHE A 146 -1.34 8.81 -12.13
CA PHE A 146 -0.77 7.59 -11.55
C PHE A 146 -1.16 6.40 -12.43
N SER A 147 -0.18 5.60 -12.82
CA SER A 147 -0.38 4.38 -13.60
C SER A 147 0.34 3.21 -12.94
N THR A 148 -0.18 1.99 -13.13
CA THR A 148 0.54 0.77 -12.79
C THR A 148 1.39 0.34 -13.97
N GLY A 149 2.58 -0.21 -13.72
CA GLY A 149 3.38 -0.84 -14.77
C GLY A 149 2.91 -2.23 -15.19
N HIS A 150 1.89 -2.78 -14.53
CA HIS A 150 1.31 -4.09 -14.87
C HIS A 150 0.07 -3.88 -15.74
N PHE A 151 0.27 -3.86 -17.05
CA PHE A 151 -0.83 -3.92 -18.01
C PHE A 151 -1.14 -5.40 -18.31
N LYS A 152 -2.41 -5.73 -18.49
CA LYS A 152 -2.79 -7.07 -19.00
C LYS A 152 -2.27 -7.22 -20.43
N ASP A 153 -1.78 -8.40 -20.78
CA ASP A 153 -1.05 -8.74 -22.02
C ASP A 153 -1.73 -8.42 -23.38
N SER A 154 -2.89 -7.79 -23.38
CA SER A 154 -3.69 -7.50 -24.57
C SER A 154 -3.69 -6.04 -25.03
N VAL A 155 -2.93 -5.15 -24.38
CA VAL A 155 -2.99 -3.72 -24.66
C VAL A 155 -1.67 -3.23 -25.25
N ASN A 156 -1.75 -2.46 -26.33
CA ASN A 156 -0.61 -1.90 -27.06
C ASN A 156 0.05 -0.80 -26.18
N HIS A 157 1.09 -1.17 -25.41
CA HIS A 157 1.74 -0.36 -24.38
C HIS A 157 2.09 1.08 -24.81
N ASP A 158 2.56 1.28 -26.04
CA ASP A 158 3.00 2.60 -26.51
C ASP A 158 1.84 3.56 -26.74
N THR A 159 0.70 3.06 -27.19
CA THR A 159 -0.48 3.90 -27.46
C THR A 159 -1.15 4.35 -26.14
N ASP A 160 -1.17 3.48 -25.15
CA ASP A 160 -1.79 3.79 -23.85
C ASP A 160 -0.94 4.78 -23.05
N ILE A 161 0.38 4.64 -23.05
CA ILE A 161 1.27 5.61 -22.39
C ILE A 161 1.12 6.99 -23.02
N ARG A 162 1.07 7.10 -24.36
CA ARG A 162 0.88 8.37 -25.05
C ARG A 162 -0.46 9.04 -24.73
N ASN A 163 -1.53 8.25 -24.62
CA ASN A 163 -2.85 8.73 -24.25
C ASN A 163 -2.92 9.22 -22.78
N LEU A 164 -2.08 8.68 -21.91
CA LEU A 164 -1.99 9.08 -20.50
C LEU A 164 -1.18 10.38 -20.30
N ILE A 165 -0.32 10.75 -21.25
CA ILE A 165 0.61 11.91 -21.13
C ILE A 165 0.00 13.19 -21.75
N ASN A 166 -1.25 13.51 -21.55
CA ASN A 166 -1.84 14.75 -22.05
C ASN A 166 -1.30 16.01 -21.34
N GLY A 167 -0.01 16.34 -21.57
CA GLY A 167 0.62 17.55 -21.05
C GLY A 167 0.85 17.57 -19.53
N GLY A 168 0.84 16.41 -18.87
CA GLY A 168 1.06 16.27 -17.44
C GLY A 168 2.24 15.36 -17.08
N THR A 169 2.40 15.09 -15.81
CA THR A 169 3.37 14.12 -15.30
C THR A 169 2.74 12.73 -15.24
N LEU A 170 3.43 11.72 -15.76
CA LEU A 170 3.07 10.32 -15.57
C LEU A 170 3.94 9.72 -14.46
N ALA A 171 3.31 9.29 -13.38
CA ALA A 171 3.95 8.56 -12.30
C ALA A 171 3.59 7.07 -12.37
N THR A 172 4.51 6.25 -12.87
CA THR A 172 4.33 4.80 -12.91
C THR A 172 4.78 4.19 -11.59
N VAL A 173 3.85 3.60 -10.85
CA VAL A 173 4.10 2.97 -9.55
C VAL A 173 3.79 1.47 -9.60
N SER A 174 4.31 0.71 -8.62
CA SER A 174 4.19 -0.76 -8.59
C SER A 174 4.87 -1.48 -9.77
N TYR A 175 5.95 -0.90 -10.27
CA TYR A 175 6.70 -1.39 -11.43
C TYR A 175 8.05 -1.94 -10.97
N THR A 176 8.11 -3.21 -10.62
CA THR A 176 9.34 -3.80 -10.06
C THR A 176 10.26 -4.51 -11.06
N HIS A 177 9.81 -4.78 -12.27
CA HIS A 177 10.63 -5.49 -13.26
C HIS A 177 10.21 -5.19 -14.71
N LEU A 178 10.49 -3.99 -15.22
CA LEU A 178 10.65 -3.87 -16.67
C LEU A 178 11.92 -3.07 -16.96
N ARG A 179 12.91 -3.83 -17.43
CA ARG A 179 14.05 -3.48 -18.26
C ARG A 179 14.78 -2.16 -17.94
N ALA A 180 15.78 -2.26 -17.07
CA ALA A 180 16.95 -1.38 -17.13
C ALA A 180 17.78 -1.58 -18.43
N HIS A 181 17.15 -1.96 -19.54
CA HIS A 181 17.88 -2.40 -20.75
C HIS A 181 17.62 -1.57 -22.01
N GLU A 182 16.87 -0.48 -21.96
CA GLU A 182 16.67 0.37 -23.13
C GLU A 182 16.89 1.84 -22.87
N THR A 183 18.04 2.20 -22.33
CA THR A 183 18.66 3.49 -22.55
C THR A 183 20.02 3.29 -23.21
N SER A 184 20.07 2.63 -24.36
CA SER A 184 21.12 2.86 -25.32
C SER A 184 20.63 3.98 -26.23
N LEU A 185 21.07 5.18 -25.92
CA LEU A 185 21.05 6.33 -26.79
C LEU A 185 21.79 5.99 -28.09
N HIS A 186 21.09 6.11 -29.20
CA HIS A 186 21.67 6.49 -30.47
C HIS A 186 21.16 7.86 -30.84
#